data_ea58d45401e88889cdd065b278c74353
#
_entry.id   ea58d45401e88889cdd065b278c74353
#
_cell.length_a   1.000
_cell.length_b   1.000
_cell.length_c   1.000
_cell.angle_alpha   90.00
_cell.angle_beta   90.00
_cell.angle_gamma   90.00
#
_symmetry.space_group_name_H-M   'P 1'
#
loop_
_entity.id
_entity.type
_entity.pdbx_description
1 polymer ?
#
loop_
_entity_poly.entity_id
_entity_poly.type
_entity_poly.pdbx_seq_one_letter_code
_entity_poly.pdbx_strand_id
1 'polypeptide(L)'
;MKLQFLQPNKEIENYLYWVLRSPQYREYCAGRAMGSAVVAMSREDFLSYEVPPFTSFRSNTVDLLEEIEKRERLLRETNATLEAIARTLFKSWFVDFDPVRAKQEGRAPEGMDEATAALFPDGFEESEQRLVPRGWRARSLDSFADYLNGLALQKFPAEGEDEYLPVIKIAQLRAGNTQNADRASTKLKAEYVVRDGDVLFSWSGSLEVELWCGGEGALNQHLFKVTSSEVPKWFYYLATRHHLPEFREIAAHKATTMGHIQRKHLTEAKIAVPSPEVLTRLTEFVAPLIELRIENAVRIRSLGELRDSLLPRLISGQLRLSEVEALVA
;
A
#
# COMPACT_ATOMS: atom_id res chain seq x y z
N MET A 1 -27.00 12.42 -8.30
CA MET A 1 -27.44 13.69 -8.96
C MET A 1 -26.28 14.18 -9.81
N LYS A 2 -26.55 14.70 -11.02
CA LYS A 2 -25.52 15.32 -11.88
C LYS A 2 -25.74 16.83 -11.85
N LEU A 3 -24.69 17.60 -11.52
CA LEU A 3 -24.72 19.06 -11.61
C LEU A 3 -24.36 19.50 -13.03
N GLN A 4 -25.07 20.48 -13.54
CA GLN A 4 -24.79 21.10 -14.82
C GLN A 4 -24.83 22.62 -14.65
N PHE A 5 -23.77 23.28 -15.06
CA PHE A 5 -23.67 24.73 -15.04
C PHE A 5 -24.39 25.31 -16.27
N LEU A 6 -25.14 26.38 -16.07
CA LEU A 6 -25.80 27.11 -17.16
C LEU A 6 -24.77 27.77 -18.08
N GLN A 7 -23.67 28.23 -17.50
CA GLN A 7 -22.52 28.77 -18.22
C GLN A 7 -21.28 28.03 -17.73
N PRO A 8 -20.62 27.22 -18.58
CA PRO A 8 -19.44 26.50 -18.21
C PRO A 8 -18.31 27.46 -17.80
N ASN A 9 -17.81 27.30 -16.57
CA ASN A 9 -16.64 28.00 -16.04
C ASN A 9 -15.82 27.02 -15.24
N LYS A 10 -14.67 26.66 -15.79
CA LYS A 10 -13.80 25.60 -15.20
C LYS A 10 -13.31 25.94 -13.80
N GLU A 11 -13.00 27.20 -13.54
CA GLU A 11 -12.53 27.65 -12.21
C GLU A 11 -13.64 27.49 -11.16
N ILE A 12 -14.88 27.89 -11.50
CA ILE A 12 -16.03 27.75 -10.60
C ILE A 12 -16.40 26.28 -10.41
N GLU A 13 -16.29 25.45 -11.46
CA GLU A 13 -16.53 24.02 -11.37
C GLU A 13 -15.54 23.35 -10.40
N ASN A 14 -14.25 23.65 -10.55
CA ASN A 14 -13.19 23.16 -9.68
C ASN A 14 -13.37 23.68 -8.23
N TYR A 15 -13.71 24.95 -8.07
CA TYR A 15 -14.01 25.51 -6.75
C TYR A 15 -15.17 24.78 -6.06
N LEU A 16 -16.29 24.58 -6.78
CA LEU A 16 -17.44 23.88 -6.23
C LEU A 16 -17.11 22.42 -5.89
N TYR A 17 -16.30 21.74 -6.69
CA TYR A 17 -15.81 20.39 -6.38
C TYR A 17 -15.12 20.33 -5.00
N TRP A 18 -14.23 21.29 -4.71
CA TRP A 18 -13.54 21.34 -3.43
C TRP A 18 -14.45 21.77 -2.27
N VAL A 19 -15.36 22.70 -2.49
CA VAL A 19 -16.37 23.10 -1.48
C VAL A 19 -17.21 21.89 -1.07
N LEU A 20 -17.70 21.10 -2.02
CA LEU A 20 -18.52 19.93 -1.76
C LEU A 20 -17.73 18.75 -1.10
N ARG A 21 -16.43 18.79 -1.09
CA ARG A 21 -15.55 17.84 -0.38
C ARG A 21 -15.14 18.32 1.01
N SER A 22 -15.38 19.60 1.32
CA SER A 22 -14.96 20.18 2.60
C SER A 22 -15.66 19.55 3.81
N PRO A 23 -15.03 19.55 4.98
CA PRO A 23 -15.66 19.12 6.22
C PRO A 23 -16.93 19.90 6.54
N GLN A 24 -16.96 21.19 6.27
CA GLN A 24 -18.13 22.06 6.49
C GLN A 24 -19.35 21.59 5.70
N TYR A 25 -19.14 21.22 4.43
CA TYR A 25 -20.23 20.67 3.63
C TYR A 25 -20.65 19.28 4.10
N ARG A 26 -19.72 18.45 4.52
CA ARG A 26 -20.05 17.12 5.08
C ARG A 26 -20.85 17.22 6.36
N GLU A 27 -20.50 18.16 7.24
CA GLU A 27 -21.25 18.42 8.47
C GLU A 27 -22.67 18.95 8.15
N TYR A 28 -22.78 19.86 7.19
CA TYR A 28 -24.07 20.30 6.68
C TYR A 28 -24.93 19.14 6.18
N CYS A 29 -24.36 18.23 5.39
CA CYS A 29 -25.06 17.04 4.91
C CYS A 29 -25.48 16.12 6.06
N ALA A 30 -24.61 15.88 7.03
CA ALA A 30 -24.88 15.02 8.18
C ALA A 30 -26.05 15.57 9.02
N GLY A 31 -26.13 16.88 9.21
CA GLY A 31 -27.22 17.54 9.95
C GLY A 31 -28.58 17.52 9.24
N ARG A 32 -28.63 17.23 7.94
CA ARG A 32 -29.86 17.18 7.12
C ARG A 32 -30.17 15.80 6.55
N ALA A 33 -29.30 14.84 6.80
CA ALA A 33 -29.49 13.49 6.33
C ALA A 33 -30.70 12.82 7.04
N MET A 34 -31.59 12.24 6.26
CA MET A 34 -32.75 11.50 6.76
C MET A 34 -32.72 10.05 6.28
N GLY A 35 -33.23 9.15 7.13
CA GLY A 35 -33.35 7.73 6.83
C GLY A 35 -32.49 6.84 7.71
N SER A 36 -33.02 5.70 8.11
CA SER A 36 -32.35 4.71 8.98
C SER A 36 -31.60 3.62 8.21
N ALA A 37 -32.06 3.29 7.01
CA ALA A 37 -31.46 2.22 6.19
C ALA A 37 -30.64 2.77 5.01
N VAL A 38 -31.08 3.87 4.41
CA VAL A 38 -30.36 4.61 3.37
C VAL A 38 -30.36 6.07 3.76
N VAL A 39 -29.19 6.60 4.04
CA VAL A 39 -29.01 8.01 4.37
C VAL A 39 -29.08 8.81 3.09
N ALA A 40 -30.09 9.67 2.96
CA ALA A 40 -30.32 10.52 1.80
C ALA A 40 -30.55 11.97 2.21
N MET A 41 -30.14 12.89 1.35
CA MET A 41 -30.42 14.32 1.47
C MET A 41 -31.39 14.73 0.37
N SER A 42 -32.36 15.62 0.67
CA SER A 42 -33.29 16.12 -0.31
C SER A 42 -32.57 17.02 -1.35
N ARG A 43 -33.17 17.16 -2.54
CA ARG A 43 -32.64 18.08 -3.53
C ARG A 43 -32.72 19.56 -3.04
N GLU A 44 -33.74 19.86 -2.27
CA GLU A 44 -33.97 21.21 -1.71
C GLU A 44 -32.89 21.53 -0.69
N ASP A 45 -32.59 20.61 0.24
CA ASP A 45 -31.49 20.76 1.19
C ASP A 45 -30.14 20.90 0.49
N PHE A 46 -29.90 20.11 -0.57
CA PHE A 46 -28.67 20.23 -1.35
C PHE A 46 -28.53 21.62 -1.97
N LEU A 47 -29.61 22.17 -2.55
CA LEU A 47 -29.60 23.47 -3.24
C LEU A 47 -29.62 24.64 -2.26
N SER A 48 -29.99 24.44 -1.00
CA SER A 48 -30.02 25.49 0.04
C SER A 48 -28.66 25.69 0.73
N TYR A 49 -27.64 24.88 0.38
CA TYR A 49 -26.29 25.12 0.91
C TYR A 49 -25.71 26.42 0.36
N GLU A 50 -25.36 27.34 1.26
CA GLU A 50 -24.72 28.59 0.94
C GLU A 50 -23.24 28.39 0.57
N VAL A 51 -22.98 28.33 -0.73
CA VAL A 51 -21.61 28.22 -1.24
C VAL A 51 -20.86 29.52 -0.95
N PRO A 52 -19.71 29.50 -0.28
CA PRO A 52 -18.93 30.72 -0.07
C PRO A 52 -18.58 31.39 -1.40
N PRO A 53 -18.55 32.75 -1.49
CA PRO A 53 -18.34 33.44 -2.75
C PRO A 53 -16.98 33.12 -3.38
N PHE A 54 -16.95 32.90 -4.68
CA PHE A 54 -15.69 32.68 -5.42
C PHE A 54 -14.92 34.02 -5.51
N THR A 55 -13.67 33.99 -5.10
CA THR A 55 -12.74 35.14 -5.09
C THR A 55 -11.39 34.73 -5.68
N SER A 56 -10.59 35.69 -6.10
CA SER A 56 -9.22 35.42 -6.59
C SER A 56 -8.36 34.63 -5.58
N PHE A 57 -8.52 34.92 -4.29
CA PHE A 57 -7.89 34.15 -3.23
C PHE A 57 -8.32 32.68 -3.23
N ARG A 58 -9.61 32.40 -3.41
CA ARG A 58 -10.13 31.02 -3.47
C ARG A 58 -9.74 30.30 -4.76
N SER A 59 -9.53 31.02 -5.86
CA SER A 59 -8.96 30.48 -7.09
C SER A 59 -7.55 29.91 -6.85
N ASN A 60 -6.64 30.70 -6.28
CA ASN A 60 -5.28 30.25 -5.96
C ASN A 60 -5.26 29.05 -5.00
N THR A 61 -6.24 29.00 -4.08
CA THR A 61 -6.41 27.87 -3.15
C THR A 61 -6.81 26.60 -3.90
N VAL A 62 -7.73 26.72 -4.85
CA VAL A 62 -8.16 25.61 -5.71
C VAL A 62 -6.98 25.08 -6.52
N ASP A 63 -6.18 25.98 -7.11
CA ASP A 63 -5.01 25.60 -7.89
C ASP A 63 -4.00 24.79 -7.06
N LEU A 64 -3.76 25.19 -5.81
CA LEU A 64 -2.91 24.44 -4.88
C LEU A 64 -3.48 23.04 -4.57
N LEU A 65 -4.76 22.97 -4.25
CA LEU A 65 -5.43 21.69 -3.95
C LEU A 65 -5.43 20.75 -5.17
N GLU A 66 -5.60 21.29 -6.38
CA GLU A 66 -5.51 20.52 -7.62
C GLU A 66 -4.09 20.02 -7.89
N GLU A 67 -3.07 20.84 -7.63
CA GLU A 67 -1.68 20.40 -7.78
C GLU A 67 -1.32 19.29 -6.78
N ILE A 68 -1.80 19.38 -5.53
CA ILE A 68 -1.64 18.30 -4.54
C ILE A 68 -2.32 17.01 -5.05
N GLU A 69 -3.59 17.08 -5.49
CA GLU A 69 -4.32 15.90 -5.98
C GLU A 69 -3.68 15.30 -7.24
N LYS A 70 -3.19 16.14 -8.14
CA LYS A 70 -2.44 15.72 -9.33
C LYS A 70 -1.14 15.02 -8.93
N ARG A 71 -0.40 15.57 -7.96
CA ARG A 71 0.83 14.97 -7.44
C ARG A 71 0.58 13.61 -6.80
N GLU A 72 -0.46 13.51 -5.95
CA GLU A 72 -0.88 12.23 -5.37
C GLU A 72 -1.19 11.18 -6.46
N ARG A 73 -1.91 11.57 -7.51
CA ARG A 73 -2.25 10.69 -8.63
C ARG A 73 -1.01 10.19 -9.36
N LEU A 74 -0.09 11.10 -9.73
CA LEU A 74 1.15 10.73 -10.41
C LEU A 74 2.00 9.78 -9.57
N LEU A 75 2.10 10.00 -8.26
CA LEU A 75 2.83 9.11 -7.36
C LEU A 75 2.17 7.72 -7.28
N ARG A 76 0.83 7.63 -7.27
CA ARG A 76 0.11 6.33 -7.32
C ARG A 76 0.36 5.58 -8.63
N GLU A 77 0.30 6.27 -9.77
CA GLU A 77 0.57 5.70 -11.09
C GLU A 77 2.03 5.23 -11.19
N THR A 78 2.98 6.03 -10.69
CA THR A 78 4.38 5.65 -10.58
C THR A 78 4.55 4.40 -9.72
N ASN A 79 3.92 4.32 -8.56
CA ASN A 79 3.99 3.17 -7.67
C ASN A 79 3.42 1.89 -8.32
N ALA A 80 2.33 2.00 -9.07
CA ALA A 80 1.79 0.87 -9.81
C ALA A 80 2.79 0.36 -10.87
N THR A 81 3.46 1.28 -11.55
CA THR A 81 4.50 0.94 -12.55
C THR A 81 5.72 0.30 -11.90
N LEU A 82 6.25 0.87 -10.80
CA LEU A 82 7.39 0.33 -10.05
C LEU A 82 7.11 -1.10 -9.57
N GLU A 83 5.92 -1.32 -9.03
CA GLU A 83 5.49 -2.66 -8.59
C GLU A 83 5.36 -3.64 -9.75
N ALA A 84 4.79 -3.22 -10.88
CA ALA A 84 4.67 -4.06 -12.06
C ALA A 84 6.05 -4.48 -12.58
N ILE A 85 7.02 -3.54 -12.65
CA ILE A 85 8.39 -3.83 -13.05
C ILE A 85 9.03 -4.82 -12.08
N ALA A 86 8.98 -4.56 -10.76
CA ALA A 86 9.59 -5.43 -9.76
C ALA A 86 9.01 -6.86 -9.80
N ARG A 87 7.69 -6.99 -9.97
CA ARG A 87 7.02 -8.29 -10.11
C ARG A 87 7.40 -9.02 -11.40
N THR A 88 7.53 -8.30 -12.50
CA THR A 88 7.94 -8.89 -13.79
C THR A 88 9.37 -9.40 -13.72
N LEU A 89 10.30 -8.61 -13.15
CA LEU A 89 11.68 -9.04 -12.93
C LEU A 89 11.73 -10.27 -12.01
N PHE A 90 11.01 -10.23 -10.90
CA PHE A 90 10.95 -11.36 -9.97
C PHE A 90 10.44 -12.63 -10.65
N LYS A 91 9.34 -12.52 -11.40
CA LYS A 91 8.77 -13.66 -12.12
C LYS A 91 9.74 -14.22 -13.16
N SER A 92 10.31 -13.36 -13.99
CA SER A 92 11.28 -13.75 -15.01
C SER A 92 12.51 -14.44 -14.42
N TRP A 93 13.04 -13.93 -13.29
CA TRP A 93 14.29 -14.41 -12.73
C TRP A 93 14.15 -15.64 -11.81
N PHE A 94 13.08 -15.72 -11.03
CA PHE A 94 12.92 -16.69 -9.93
C PHE A 94 11.79 -17.71 -10.13
N VAL A 95 10.99 -17.54 -11.18
CA VAL A 95 9.85 -18.42 -11.48
C VAL A 95 9.97 -19.01 -12.87
N ASP A 96 10.05 -18.17 -13.89
CA ASP A 96 10.15 -18.60 -15.30
C ASP A 96 11.59 -18.92 -15.69
N PHE A 97 12.58 -18.36 -15.00
CA PHE A 97 14.02 -18.53 -15.24
C PHE A 97 14.45 -18.11 -16.65
N ASP A 98 13.85 -17.05 -17.20
CA ASP A 98 14.10 -16.61 -18.57
C ASP A 98 15.58 -16.39 -18.90
N PRO A 99 16.42 -15.77 -18.02
CA PRO A 99 17.84 -15.61 -18.31
C PRO A 99 18.59 -16.93 -18.43
N VAL A 100 18.24 -17.92 -17.62
CA VAL A 100 18.87 -19.26 -17.64
C VAL A 100 18.45 -20.01 -18.90
N ARG A 101 17.17 -19.94 -19.27
CA ARG A 101 16.64 -20.55 -20.50
C ARG A 101 17.27 -19.95 -21.74
N ALA A 102 17.39 -18.62 -21.80
CA ALA A 102 18.04 -17.94 -22.91
C ALA A 102 19.48 -18.42 -23.11
N LYS A 103 20.25 -18.51 -22.02
CA LYS A 103 21.64 -19.03 -22.08
C LYS A 103 21.68 -20.49 -22.52
N GLN A 104 20.80 -21.35 -22.03
CA GLN A 104 20.72 -22.75 -22.41
C GLN A 104 20.44 -22.92 -23.90
N GLU A 105 19.69 -21.98 -24.49
CA GLU A 105 19.40 -21.90 -25.91
C GLU A 105 20.49 -21.19 -26.74
N GLY A 106 21.60 -20.79 -26.10
CA GLY A 106 22.70 -20.06 -26.75
C GLY A 106 22.37 -18.61 -27.11
N ARG A 107 21.35 -18.03 -26.50
CA ARG A 107 20.92 -16.62 -26.67
C ARG A 107 21.39 -15.76 -25.48
N ALA A 108 21.65 -14.49 -25.75
CA ALA A 108 21.81 -13.52 -24.69
C ALA A 108 20.46 -13.26 -23.99
N PRO A 109 20.40 -13.18 -22.64
CA PRO A 109 19.20 -12.76 -21.93
C PRO A 109 18.75 -11.36 -22.37
N GLU A 110 17.46 -11.21 -22.68
CA GLU A 110 16.91 -9.95 -23.16
C GLU A 110 16.94 -8.88 -22.06
N GLY A 111 17.32 -7.65 -22.41
CA GLY A 111 17.30 -6.51 -21.51
C GLY A 111 18.37 -6.54 -20.40
N MET A 112 19.35 -7.42 -20.48
CA MET A 112 20.47 -7.52 -19.53
C MET A 112 21.81 -7.21 -20.18
N ASP A 113 22.65 -6.49 -19.45
CA ASP A 113 24.07 -6.40 -19.80
C ASP A 113 24.80 -7.70 -19.46
N GLU A 114 26.03 -7.83 -19.97
CA GLU A 114 26.85 -9.04 -19.81
C GLU A 114 27.14 -9.34 -18.33
N ALA A 115 27.37 -8.31 -17.51
CA ALA A 115 27.66 -8.45 -16.08
C ALA A 115 26.44 -8.97 -15.29
N THR A 116 25.25 -8.45 -15.60
CA THR A 116 23.99 -8.93 -15.01
C THR A 116 23.65 -10.34 -15.49
N ALA A 117 23.82 -10.62 -16.78
CA ALA A 117 23.60 -11.94 -17.34
C ALA A 117 24.54 -13.00 -16.71
N ALA A 118 25.77 -12.62 -16.35
CA ALA A 118 26.73 -13.53 -15.70
C ALA A 118 26.27 -14.03 -14.29
N LEU A 119 25.35 -13.32 -13.64
CA LEU A 119 24.78 -13.73 -12.35
C LEU A 119 23.88 -14.98 -12.46
N PHE A 120 23.39 -15.29 -13.63
CA PHE A 120 22.52 -16.42 -13.87
C PHE A 120 23.33 -17.60 -14.45
N PRO A 121 23.10 -18.84 -14.00
CA PRO A 121 23.77 -20.02 -14.57
C PRO A 121 23.27 -20.30 -15.99
N ASP A 122 23.98 -21.20 -16.69
CA ASP A 122 23.67 -21.63 -18.06
C ASP A 122 22.85 -22.91 -18.16
N GLY A 123 22.33 -23.40 -17.04
CA GLY A 123 21.54 -24.62 -17.00
C GLY A 123 20.83 -24.86 -15.68
N PHE A 124 20.14 -25.97 -15.63
CA PHE A 124 19.33 -26.38 -14.50
C PHE A 124 19.90 -27.62 -13.81
N GLU A 125 19.51 -27.82 -12.56
CA GLU A 125 19.71 -29.02 -11.77
C GLU A 125 18.46 -29.36 -10.96
N GLU A 126 18.34 -30.59 -10.49
CA GLU A 126 17.23 -31.02 -9.67
C GLU A 126 17.46 -30.63 -8.20
N SER A 127 16.48 -29.95 -7.60
CA SER A 127 16.45 -29.61 -6.18
C SER A 127 15.06 -29.87 -5.63
N GLU A 128 14.94 -30.76 -4.65
CA GLU A 128 13.66 -31.11 -4.01
C GLU A 128 12.52 -31.40 -5.02
N GLN A 129 12.81 -32.25 -6.01
CA GLN A 129 11.89 -32.68 -7.08
C GLN A 129 11.43 -31.54 -8.02
N ARG A 130 12.17 -30.42 -8.07
CA ARG A 130 11.96 -29.33 -9.00
C ARG A 130 13.24 -29.00 -9.76
N LEU A 131 13.12 -28.62 -11.01
CA LEU A 131 14.23 -28.05 -11.76
C LEU A 131 14.42 -26.60 -11.33
N VAL A 132 15.62 -26.30 -10.84
CA VAL A 132 16.05 -24.95 -10.47
C VAL A 132 17.34 -24.61 -11.21
N PRO A 133 17.67 -23.33 -11.38
CA PRO A 133 18.96 -22.92 -11.93
C PRO A 133 20.11 -23.56 -11.15
N ARG A 134 21.19 -23.98 -11.85
CA ARG A 134 22.34 -24.64 -11.24
C ARG A 134 22.94 -23.81 -10.11
N GLY A 135 23.15 -24.41 -8.94
CA GLY A 135 23.64 -23.74 -7.74
C GLY A 135 22.57 -22.97 -6.95
N TRP A 136 21.31 -22.98 -7.40
CA TRP A 136 20.21 -22.44 -6.63
C TRP A 136 19.48 -23.54 -5.86
N ARG A 137 18.71 -23.17 -4.84
CA ARG A 137 17.97 -24.14 -4.03
C ARG A 137 16.50 -23.79 -3.96
N ALA A 138 15.62 -24.79 -4.14
CA ALA A 138 14.21 -24.63 -3.83
C ALA A 138 14.05 -24.53 -2.30
N ARG A 139 13.55 -23.42 -1.79
CA ARG A 139 13.33 -23.18 -0.36
C ARG A 139 11.90 -22.74 -0.10
N SER A 140 11.32 -23.21 1.02
CA SER A 140 10.00 -22.75 1.47
C SER A 140 10.06 -21.34 1.99
N LEU A 141 8.93 -20.61 1.92
CA LEU A 141 8.84 -19.22 2.38
C LEU A 141 9.26 -19.07 3.84
N ASP A 142 8.82 -19.96 4.71
CA ASP A 142 9.11 -19.98 6.14
C ASP A 142 10.52 -20.48 6.49
N SER A 143 11.31 -20.93 5.51
CA SER A 143 12.70 -21.33 5.71
C SER A 143 13.70 -20.18 5.61
N PHE A 144 13.30 -19.05 4.99
CA PHE A 144 14.16 -17.89 4.83
C PHE A 144 13.53 -16.57 5.31
N ALA A 145 12.27 -16.62 5.74
CA ALA A 145 11.57 -15.45 6.29
C ALA A 145 10.72 -15.85 7.50
N ASP A 146 10.67 -14.95 8.48
CA ASP A 146 9.86 -15.08 9.68
C ASP A 146 8.48 -14.47 9.45
N TYR A 147 7.43 -15.22 9.79
CA TYR A 147 6.02 -14.80 9.71
C TYR A 147 5.49 -14.64 11.14
N LEU A 148 5.75 -13.47 11.74
CA LEU A 148 5.31 -13.14 13.09
C LEU A 148 3.78 -12.88 13.09
N ASN A 149 3.03 -13.72 13.79
CA ASN A 149 1.60 -13.51 13.98
C ASN A 149 1.35 -12.38 14.97
N GLY A 150 0.42 -11.47 14.65
CA GLY A 150 0.05 -10.39 15.55
C GLY A 150 -0.74 -10.84 16.77
N LEU A 151 -1.19 -9.87 17.56
CA LEU A 151 -1.82 -10.07 18.86
C LEU A 151 -3.34 -9.89 18.83
N ALA A 152 -4.01 -10.57 19.77
CA ALA A 152 -5.41 -10.29 20.12
C ALA A 152 -5.47 -8.98 20.94
N LEU A 153 -5.47 -7.86 20.23
CA LEU A 153 -5.26 -6.52 20.81
C LEU A 153 -6.34 -6.06 21.77
N GLN A 154 -7.48 -6.74 21.85
CA GLN A 154 -8.49 -6.55 22.90
C GLN A 154 -7.91 -6.82 24.31
N LYS A 155 -6.82 -7.59 24.42
CA LYS A 155 -6.10 -7.85 25.67
C LYS A 155 -5.08 -6.76 26.02
N PHE A 156 -4.85 -5.81 25.14
CA PHE A 156 -3.89 -4.73 25.26
C PHE A 156 -4.59 -3.38 24.98
N PRO A 157 -5.52 -2.93 25.84
CA PRO A 157 -6.25 -1.69 25.63
C PRO A 157 -5.32 -0.48 25.70
N ALA A 158 -5.69 0.61 25.05
CA ALA A 158 -5.01 1.89 25.13
C ALA A 158 -4.93 2.41 26.57
N GLU A 159 -3.86 3.11 26.92
CA GLU A 159 -3.65 3.72 28.23
C GLU A 159 -4.50 4.97 28.43
N GLY A 160 -4.84 5.69 27.34
CA GLY A 160 -5.59 6.93 27.38
C GLY A 160 -6.17 7.31 26.03
N GLU A 161 -6.80 8.48 25.94
CA GLU A 161 -7.39 8.96 24.70
C GLU A 161 -6.34 9.35 23.66
N ASP A 162 -5.21 9.90 24.10
CA ASP A 162 -4.12 10.38 23.25
C ASP A 162 -2.89 9.45 23.27
N GLU A 163 -2.86 8.43 24.15
CA GLU A 163 -1.76 7.48 24.29
C GLU A 163 -2.18 6.10 23.78
N TYR A 164 -2.09 5.90 22.46
CA TYR A 164 -2.48 4.64 21.83
C TYR A 164 -1.73 4.41 20.51
N LEU A 165 -1.69 3.15 20.09
CA LEU A 165 -1.38 2.74 18.74
C LEU A 165 -2.65 2.36 17.98
N PRO A 166 -2.85 2.84 16.74
CA PRO A 166 -3.95 2.37 15.91
C PRO A 166 -3.76 0.90 15.56
N VAL A 167 -4.83 0.10 15.68
CA VAL A 167 -4.80 -1.34 15.39
C VAL A 167 -4.84 -1.57 13.88
N ILE A 168 -3.81 -2.19 13.32
CA ILE A 168 -3.77 -2.55 11.92
C ILE A 168 -4.44 -3.90 11.72
N LYS A 169 -5.68 -3.88 11.24
CA LYS A 169 -6.48 -5.04 10.83
C LYS A 169 -6.45 -5.18 9.29
N ILE A 170 -7.12 -6.20 8.76
CA ILE A 170 -7.28 -6.41 7.32
C ILE A 170 -7.90 -5.19 6.63
N ALA A 171 -8.86 -4.51 7.29
CA ALA A 171 -9.49 -3.30 6.77
C ALA A 171 -8.49 -2.16 6.59
N GLN A 172 -7.63 -1.90 7.58
CA GLN A 172 -6.58 -0.89 7.53
C GLN A 172 -5.50 -1.25 6.49
N LEU A 173 -5.11 -2.53 6.44
CA LEU A 173 -4.15 -3.02 5.44
C LEU A 173 -4.64 -2.75 4.01
N ARG A 174 -5.91 -3.03 3.71
CA ARG A 174 -6.52 -2.78 2.41
C ARG A 174 -6.71 -1.29 2.10
N ALA A 175 -7.04 -0.51 3.12
CA ALA A 175 -7.20 0.94 2.98
C ALA A 175 -5.87 1.69 2.88
N GLY A 176 -4.77 1.08 3.34
CA GLY A 176 -3.44 1.70 3.40
C GLY A 176 -3.33 2.86 4.40
N ASN A 177 -4.22 2.92 5.39
CA ASN A 177 -4.24 3.98 6.40
C ASN A 177 -4.85 3.49 7.72
N THR A 178 -4.76 4.32 8.76
CA THR A 178 -5.24 4.03 10.11
C THR A 178 -6.60 4.64 10.43
N GLN A 179 -7.33 5.14 9.44
CA GLN A 179 -8.65 5.74 9.67
C GLN A 179 -9.63 4.71 10.26
N ASN A 180 -10.39 5.14 11.26
CA ASN A 180 -11.35 4.31 12.00
C ASN A 180 -10.73 3.02 12.60
N ALA A 181 -9.41 3.03 12.87
CA ALA A 181 -8.76 1.93 13.58
C ALA A 181 -9.16 1.90 15.05
N ASP A 182 -9.30 0.68 15.61
CA ASP A 182 -9.37 0.53 17.05
C ASP A 182 -8.05 1.01 17.70
N ARG A 183 -8.08 1.20 19.02
CA ARG A 183 -6.93 1.68 19.79
C ARG A 183 -6.34 0.55 20.63
N ALA A 184 -5.03 0.46 20.67
CA ALA A 184 -4.28 -0.49 21.48
C ALA A 184 -3.20 0.22 22.30
N SER A 185 -2.68 -0.47 23.31
CA SER A 185 -1.60 -0.01 24.17
C SER A 185 -0.34 0.37 23.37
N THR A 186 0.35 1.42 23.82
CA THR A 186 1.69 1.80 23.34
C THR A 186 2.80 0.91 23.93
N LYS A 187 2.50 0.13 24.98
CA LYS A 187 3.45 -0.72 25.71
C LYS A 187 3.61 -2.13 25.11
N LEU A 188 3.39 -2.24 23.80
CA LEU A 188 3.64 -3.48 23.09
C LEU A 188 5.16 -3.69 22.90
N LYS A 189 5.57 -4.97 22.78
CA LYS A 189 6.94 -5.26 22.34
C LYS A 189 7.14 -4.71 20.92
N ALA A 190 8.35 -4.22 20.65
CA ALA A 190 8.71 -3.57 19.40
C ALA A 190 8.41 -4.42 18.14
N GLU A 191 8.47 -5.75 18.25
CA GLU A 191 8.17 -6.68 17.16
C GLU A 191 6.72 -6.60 16.69
N TYR A 192 5.75 -6.24 17.58
CA TYR A 192 4.33 -6.08 17.28
C TYR A 192 3.95 -4.65 16.86
N VAL A 193 4.91 -3.75 16.87
CA VAL A 193 4.72 -2.39 16.33
C VAL A 193 5.02 -2.41 14.84
N VAL A 194 4.05 -2.00 14.04
CA VAL A 194 4.13 -1.88 12.58
C VAL A 194 4.61 -0.48 12.23
N ARG A 195 5.50 -0.37 11.24
CA ARG A 195 6.04 0.89 10.72
C ARG A 195 6.01 0.94 9.21
N ASP A 196 6.17 2.14 8.66
CA ASP A 196 6.26 2.32 7.20
C ASP A 196 7.38 1.45 6.61
N GLY A 197 7.07 0.76 5.52
CA GLY A 197 7.95 -0.18 4.85
C GLY A 197 7.95 -1.61 5.42
N ASP A 198 7.17 -1.90 6.47
CA ASP A 198 6.96 -3.27 6.92
C ASP A 198 6.14 -4.07 5.91
N VAL A 199 6.51 -5.33 5.71
CA VAL A 199 5.73 -6.27 4.89
C VAL A 199 4.68 -6.94 5.77
N LEU A 200 3.41 -6.73 5.42
CA LEU A 200 2.28 -7.34 6.11
C LEU A 200 1.56 -8.32 5.19
N PHE A 201 1.16 -9.45 5.77
CA PHE A 201 0.40 -10.48 5.09
C PHE A 201 -0.84 -10.88 5.89
N SER A 202 -2.04 -10.66 5.35
CA SER A 202 -3.28 -11.16 5.95
C SER A 202 -3.49 -12.61 5.57
N TRP A 203 -3.51 -13.50 6.56
CA TRP A 203 -3.61 -14.94 6.37
C TRP A 203 -5.04 -15.50 6.50
N SER A 204 -6.01 -14.64 6.80
CA SER A 204 -7.44 -14.98 6.94
C SER A 204 -8.33 -13.93 6.30
N GLY A 205 -9.56 -14.29 5.90
CA GLY A 205 -10.49 -13.40 5.23
C GLY A 205 -10.00 -12.99 3.84
N SER A 206 -9.87 -11.69 3.60
CA SER A 206 -9.24 -11.19 2.37
C SER A 206 -7.72 -11.27 2.51
N LEU A 207 -7.11 -12.22 1.80
CA LEU A 207 -5.65 -12.40 1.81
C LEU A 207 -4.99 -11.32 0.95
N GLU A 208 -4.10 -10.55 1.57
CA GLU A 208 -3.32 -9.48 0.93
C GLU A 208 -1.87 -9.53 1.44
N VAL A 209 -0.92 -9.21 0.56
CA VAL A 209 0.50 -9.02 0.90
C VAL A 209 0.87 -7.61 0.48
N GLU A 210 1.16 -6.73 1.44
CA GLU A 210 1.41 -5.32 1.16
C GLU A 210 2.63 -4.78 1.93
N LEU A 211 3.26 -3.76 1.33
CA LEU A 211 4.18 -2.87 2.02
C LEU A 211 3.36 -1.82 2.74
N TRP A 212 3.34 -1.89 4.07
CA TRP A 212 2.61 -0.92 4.87
C TRP A 212 3.25 0.46 4.80
N CYS A 213 2.43 1.49 4.59
CA CYS A 213 2.86 2.89 4.56
C CYS A 213 1.83 3.83 5.22
N GLY A 214 0.99 3.29 6.11
CA GLY A 214 -0.08 4.03 6.81
C GLY A 214 0.34 4.60 8.17
N GLY A 215 1.64 4.64 8.48
CA GLY A 215 2.15 5.11 9.76
C GLY A 215 2.31 4.01 10.82
N GLU A 216 2.69 4.40 12.03
CA GLU A 216 2.90 3.47 13.12
C GLU A 216 1.58 2.88 13.63
N GLY A 217 1.59 1.59 14.01
CA GLY A 217 0.40 0.92 14.52
C GLY A 217 0.68 -0.44 15.16
N ALA A 218 -0.35 -1.05 15.73
CA ALA A 218 -0.28 -2.33 16.43
C ALA A 218 -0.71 -3.48 15.53
N LEU A 219 0.08 -4.54 15.44
CA LEU A 219 -0.13 -5.72 14.59
C LEU A 219 -1.26 -6.60 15.13
N ASN A 220 -2.37 -6.68 14.39
CA ASN A 220 -3.52 -7.52 14.74
C ASN A 220 -3.28 -9.00 14.46
N GLN A 221 -3.90 -9.89 15.26
CA GLN A 221 -3.78 -11.36 15.19
C GLN A 221 -4.08 -11.99 13.83
N HIS A 222 -4.77 -11.30 12.91
CA HIS A 222 -5.11 -11.81 11.58
C HIS A 222 -4.08 -11.43 10.50
N LEU A 223 -2.99 -10.80 10.91
CA LEU A 223 -1.87 -10.42 10.05
C LEU A 223 -0.58 -11.06 10.51
N PHE A 224 0.28 -11.39 9.56
CA PHE A 224 1.69 -11.62 9.79
C PHE A 224 2.47 -10.33 9.47
N LYS A 225 3.47 -10.02 10.29
CA LYS A 225 4.60 -9.17 9.92
C LYS A 225 5.70 -10.08 9.42
N VAL A 226 6.13 -9.86 8.16
CA VAL A 226 7.13 -10.70 7.51
C VAL A 226 8.48 -10.00 7.56
N THR A 227 9.49 -10.71 8.05
CA THR A 227 10.87 -10.23 8.16
C THR A 227 11.86 -11.32 7.75
N SER A 228 13.11 -10.96 7.49
CA SER A 228 14.18 -11.91 7.26
C SER A 228 15.52 -11.31 7.65
N SER A 229 16.41 -12.15 8.20
CA SER A 229 17.83 -11.86 8.37
C SER A 229 18.70 -12.47 7.27
N GLU A 230 18.13 -13.32 6.40
CA GLU A 230 18.89 -14.06 5.37
C GLU A 230 18.76 -13.46 3.98
N VAL A 231 17.58 -12.94 3.65
CA VAL A 231 17.27 -12.40 2.30
C VAL A 231 16.77 -10.97 2.38
N PRO A 232 16.97 -10.14 1.34
CA PRO A 232 16.55 -8.74 1.34
C PRO A 232 15.03 -8.60 1.32
N LYS A 233 14.52 -7.46 1.81
CA LYS A 233 13.08 -7.13 1.92
C LYS A 233 12.32 -7.36 0.61
N TRP A 234 12.86 -6.89 -0.51
CA TRP A 234 12.21 -7.04 -1.80
C TRP A 234 11.99 -8.52 -2.17
N PHE A 235 12.92 -9.42 -1.78
CA PHE A 235 12.84 -10.83 -2.12
C PHE A 235 11.70 -11.53 -1.35
N TYR A 236 11.68 -11.45 -0.01
CA TYR A 236 10.61 -12.10 0.75
C TYR A 236 9.24 -11.46 0.52
N TYR A 237 9.18 -10.16 0.23
CA TYR A 237 7.94 -9.49 -0.18
C TYR A 237 7.40 -10.06 -1.48
N LEU A 238 8.21 -10.07 -2.55
CA LEU A 238 7.79 -10.54 -3.87
C LEU A 238 7.56 -12.05 -3.90
N ALA A 239 8.35 -12.84 -3.16
CA ALA A 239 8.14 -14.28 -3.01
C ALA A 239 6.80 -14.60 -2.34
N THR A 240 6.49 -13.94 -1.22
CA THR A 240 5.18 -14.13 -0.55
C THR A 240 4.03 -13.70 -1.45
N ARG A 241 4.19 -12.56 -2.15
CA ARG A 241 3.18 -12.04 -3.07
C ARG A 241 2.99 -12.93 -4.30
N HIS A 242 4.03 -13.60 -4.77
CA HIS A 242 3.95 -14.55 -5.88
C HIS A 242 3.00 -15.72 -5.56
N HIS A 243 3.04 -16.24 -4.34
CA HIS A 243 2.17 -17.32 -3.88
C HIS A 243 0.77 -16.89 -3.45
N LEU A 244 0.48 -15.58 -3.42
CA LEU A 244 -0.81 -15.06 -2.97
C LEU A 244 -2.02 -15.61 -3.77
N PRO A 245 -1.99 -15.80 -5.10
CA PRO A 245 -3.09 -16.43 -5.83
C PRO A 245 -3.38 -17.84 -5.34
N GLU A 246 -2.36 -18.69 -5.16
CA GLU A 246 -2.48 -20.04 -4.62
C GLU A 246 -3.06 -20.03 -3.20
N PHE A 247 -2.58 -19.14 -2.33
CA PHE A 247 -3.12 -18.97 -0.97
C PHE A 247 -4.59 -18.57 -0.97
N ARG A 248 -5.01 -17.71 -1.90
CA ARG A 248 -6.42 -17.34 -2.06
C ARG A 248 -7.29 -18.52 -2.50
N GLU A 249 -6.81 -19.36 -3.38
CA GLU A 249 -7.50 -20.59 -3.80
C GLU A 249 -7.65 -21.55 -2.62
N ILE A 250 -6.57 -21.79 -1.86
CA ILE A 250 -6.59 -22.64 -0.65
C ILE A 250 -7.62 -22.10 0.37
N ALA A 251 -7.64 -20.79 0.60
CA ALA A 251 -8.58 -20.16 1.52
C ALA A 251 -10.02 -20.30 1.03
N ALA A 252 -10.28 -20.13 -0.27
CA ALA A 252 -11.60 -20.24 -0.87
C ALA A 252 -12.17 -21.67 -0.75
N HIS A 253 -11.35 -22.70 -0.94
CA HIS A 253 -11.78 -24.10 -0.81
C HIS A 253 -12.12 -24.52 0.63
N LYS A 254 -11.65 -23.80 1.64
CA LYS A 254 -11.91 -24.09 3.06
C LYS A 254 -13.00 -23.22 3.70
N ALA A 255 -13.66 -22.38 2.92
CA ALA A 255 -14.60 -21.40 3.42
C ALA A 255 -15.98 -22.02 3.73
N THR A 256 -16.15 -22.63 4.92
CA THR A 256 -17.47 -22.74 5.55
C THR A 256 -17.83 -21.50 6.38
N THR A 257 -16.86 -20.69 6.78
CA THR A 257 -17.03 -19.43 7.56
C THR A 257 -16.08 -18.35 7.05
N MET A 258 -14.81 -18.38 7.46
CA MET A 258 -13.79 -17.41 7.05
C MET A 258 -12.59 -18.20 6.47
N GLY A 259 -12.35 -18.05 5.17
CA GLY A 259 -11.23 -18.68 4.51
C GLY A 259 -9.90 -18.27 5.13
N HIS A 260 -8.96 -19.20 5.31
CA HIS A 260 -7.64 -18.91 5.87
C HIS A 260 -6.61 -19.91 5.40
N ILE A 261 -5.34 -19.52 5.45
CA ILE A 261 -4.21 -20.45 5.28
C ILE A 261 -3.68 -20.91 6.64
N GLN A 262 -2.92 -21.99 6.64
CA GLN A 262 -2.21 -22.52 7.78
C GLN A 262 -0.69 -22.40 7.55
N ARG A 263 0.11 -22.45 8.60
CA ARG A 263 1.59 -22.36 8.48
C ARG A 263 2.19 -23.39 7.52
N LYS A 264 1.63 -24.61 7.44
CA LYS A 264 2.09 -25.64 6.50
C LYS A 264 2.05 -25.16 5.03
N HIS A 265 1.13 -24.26 4.66
CA HIS A 265 1.07 -23.73 3.29
C HIS A 265 2.25 -22.79 2.99
N LEU A 266 2.85 -22.16 4.02
CA LEU A 266 4.10 -21.40 3.87
C LEU A 266 5.29 -22.36 3.63
N THR A 267 5.26 -23.54 4.28
CA THR A 267 6.27 -24.60 4.07
C THR A 267 6.12 -25.29 2.71
N GLU A 268 4.89 -25.41 2.21
CA GLU A 268 4.59 -25.98 0.88
C GLU A 268 4.95 -24.98 -0.25
N ALA A 269 4.84 -23.67 0.00
CA ALA A 269 5.15 -22.62 -0.97
C ALA A 269 6.66 -22.43 -1.14
N LYS A 270 7.21 -22.90 -2.26
CA LYS A 270 8.66 -22.91 -2.53
C LYS A 270 9.03 -21.97 -3.65
N ILE A 271 10.19 -21.32 -3.49
CA ILE A 271 10.81 -20.46 -4.50
C ILE A 271 12.29 -20.85 -4.65
N ALA A 272 12.85 -20.65 -5.84
CA ALA A 272 14.27 -20.83 -6.08
C ALA A 272 15.07 -19.67 -5.48
N VAL A 273 16.01 -19.97 -4.58
CA VAL A 273 16.84 -19.00 -3.88
C VAL A 273 18.29 -19.16 -4.36
N PRO A 274 18.90 -18.13 -4.95
CA PRO A 274 20.31 -18.15 -5.34
C PRO A 274 21.25 -18.01 -4.13
N SER A 275 22.57 -17.98 -4.41
CA SER A 275 23.54 -17.67 -3.36
C SER A 275 23.38 -16.23 -2.83
N PRO A 276 23.84 -15.95 -1.60
CA PRO A 276 23.78 -14.61 -1.02
C PRO A 276 24.48 -13.54 -1.89
N GLU A 277 25.57 -13.91 -2.58
CA GLU A 277 26.31 -13.01 -3.47
C GLU A 277 25.47 -12.60 -4.67
N VAL A 278 24.77 -13.55 -5.28
CA VAL A 278 23.85 -13.27 -6.41
C VAL A 278 22.68 -12.39 -5.94
N LEU A 279 22.07 -12.73 -4.78
CA LEU A 279 21.00 -11.90 -4.20
C LEU A 279 21.46 -10.47 -3.92
N THR A 280 22.68 -10.29 -3.40
CA THR A 280 23.25 -8.96 -3.15
C THR A 280 23.36 -8.15 -4.44
N ARG A 281 23.85 -8.76 -5.52
CA ARG A 281 23.97 -8.08 -6.81
C ARG A 281 22.59 -7.79 -7.44
N LEU A 282 21.65 -8.72 -7.38
CA LEU A 282 20.29 -8.50 -7.89
C LEU A 282 19.50 -7.45 -7.06
N THR A 283 19.90 -7.24 -5.80
CA THR A 283 19.34 -6.18 -4.95
C THR A 283 19.58 -4.78 -5.52
N GLU A 284 20.69 -4.55 -6.20
CA GLU A 284 21.00 -3.26 -6.84
C GLU A 284 19.93 -2.85 -7.88
N PHE A 285 19.22 -3.81 -8.48
CA PHE A 285 18.17 -3.57 -9.47
C PHE A 285 16.77 -3.49 -8.90
N VAL A 286 16.46 -4.33 -7.91
CA VAL A 286 15.08 -4.49 -7.42
C VAL A 286 14.79 -3.64 -6.18
N ALA A 287 15.75 -3.52 -5.24
CA ALA A 287 15.54 -2.75 -4.01
C ALA A 287 15.16 -1.28 -4.27
N PRO A 288 15.81 -0.55 -5.21
CA PRO A 288 15.44 0.84 -5.48
C PRO A 288 13.99 1.01 -5.93
N LEU A 289 13.41 0.04 -6.65
CA LEU A 289 12.01 0.07 -7.08
C LEU A 289 11.07 -0.01 -5.86
N ILE A 290 11.39 -0.90 -4.93
CA ILE A 290 10.59 -1.11 -3.71
C ILE A 290 10.75 0.06 -2.74
N GLU A 291 11.96 0.57 -2.56
CA GLU A 291 12.25 1.72 -1.70
C GLU A 291 11.56 2.99 -2.21
N LEU A 292 11.68 3.29 -3.50
CA LEU A 292 10.98 4.43 -4.11
C LEU A 292 9.45 4.30 -4.00
N ARG A 293 8.92 3.07 -4.13
CA ARG A 293 7.48 2.81 -3.91
C ARG A 293 7.05 3.15 -2.48
N ILE A 294 7.85 2.77 -1.48
CA ILE A 294 7.61 3.09 -0.07
C ILE A 294 7.65 4.61 0.15
N GLU A 295 8.72 5.27 -0.33
CA GLU A 295 8.85 6.73 -0.22
C GLU A 295 7.67 7.47 -0.86
N ASN A 296 7.28 7.08 -2.06
CA ASN A 296 6.12 7.67 -2.74
C ASN A 296 4.83 7.45 -1.96
N ALA A 297 4.61 6.27 -1.37
CA ALA A 297 3.42 5.98 -0.57
C ALA A 297 3.37 6.85 0.71
N VAL A 298 4.51 7.05 1.38
CA VAL A 298 4.60 7.98 2.53
C VAL A 298 4.34 9.42 2.09
N ARG A 299 4.90 9.85 0.94
CA ARG A 299 4.63 11.20 0.38
C ARG A 299 3.16 11.39 0.03
N ILE A 300 2.49 10.39 -0.54
CA ILE A 300 1.04 10.43 -0.82
C ILE A 300 0.26 10.66 0.47
N ARG A 301 0.61 9.96 1.57
CA ARG A 301 -0.02 10.16 2.87
C ARG A 301 0.17 11.59 3.38
N SER A 302 1.41 12.09 3.38
CA SER A 302 1.71 13.47 3.83
C SER A 302 1.01 14.53 2.99
N LEU A 303 0.93 14.36 1.67
CA LEU A 303 0.17 15.26 0.79
C LEU A 303 -1.33 15.23 1.10
N GLY A 304 -1.89 14.04 1.36
CA GLY A 304 -3.29 13.88 1.77
C GLY A 304 -3.57 14.57 3.11
N GLU A 305 -2.72 14.38 4.11
CA GLU A 305 -2.81 15.04 5.41
C GLU A 305 -2.72 16.57 5.28
N LEU A 306 -1.78 17.06 4.46
CA LEU A 306 -1.65 18.49 4.15
C LEU A 306 -2.91 19.04 3.49
N ARG A 307 -3.41 18.40 2.44
CA ARG A 307 -4.64 18.77 1.75
C ARG A 307 -5.82 18.84 2.73
N ASP A 308 -6.00 17.80 3.54
CA ASP A 308 -7.12 17.67 4.45
C ASP A 308 -7.06 18.67 5.62
N SER A 309 -5.86 19.09 6.02
CA SER A 309 -5.64 20.16 7.01
C SER A 309 -5.86 21.55 6.44
N LEU A 310 -5.49 21.78 5.17
CA LEU A 310 -5.60 23.08 4.51
C LEU A 310 -7.01 23.35 4.00
N LEU A 311 -7.70 22.32 3.49
CA LEU A 311 -9.01 22.49 2.82
C LEU A 311 -10.04 23.29 3.66
N PRO A 312 -10.30 23.00 4.95
CA PRO A 312 -11.25 23.77 5.74
C PRO A 312 -10.88 25.25 5.88
N ARG A 313 -9.58 25.50 6.12
CA ARG A 313 -9.02 26.85 6.40
C ARG A 313 -8.95 27.72 5.16
N LEU A 314 -8.65 27.11 4.03
CA LEU A 314 -8.59 27.79 2.73
C LEU A 314 -9.98 28.11 2.21
N ILE A 315 -10.94 27.19 2.29
CA ILE A 315 -12.34 27.42 1.86
C ILE A 315 -13.02 28.47 2.73
N SER A 316 -12.78 28.46 4.06
CA SER A 316 -13.33 29.48 4.97
C SER A 316 -12.68 30.86 4.83
N GLY A 317 -11.50 30.96 4.21
CA GLY A 317 -10.74 32.21 4.11
C GLY A 317 -9.94 32.56 5.37
N GLN A 318 -9.76 31.61 6.30
CA GLN A 318 -9.01 31.79 7.55
C GLN A 318 -7.48 31.75 7.38
N LEU A 319 -6.97 31.29 6.25
CA LEU A 319 -5.54 31.19 5.94
C LEU A 319 -5.24 31.88 4.62
N ARG A 320 -4.19 32.70 4.58
CA ARG A 320 -3.72 33.31 3.33
C ARG A 320 -2.64 32.43 2.69
N LEU A 321 -2.58 32.40 1.37
CA LEU A 321 -1.61 31.57 0.62
C LEU A 321 -0.15 31.88 1.00
N SER A 322 0.17 33.16 1.26
CA SER A 322 1.50 33.60 1.74
C SER A 322 1.90 32.99 3.08
N GLU A 323 0.94 32.57 3.91
CA GLU A 323 1.21 31.90 5.17
C GLU A 323 1.49 30.40 4.96
N VAL A 324 0.91 29.80 3.88
CA VAL A 324 1.15 28.41 3.51
C VAL A 324 2.51 28.24 2.82
N GLU A 325 2.88 29.15 1.94
CA GLU A 325 4.19 29.15 1.28
C GLU A 325 5.33 29.25 2.31
N ALA A 326 5.13 29.98 3.39
CA ALA A 326 6.08 30.07 4.50
C ALA A 326 6.17 28.78 5.36
N LEU A 327 5.17 27.89 5.30
CA LEU A 327 5.17 26.62 6.03
C LEU A 327 5.77 25.46 5.21
N VAL A 328 5.93 25.63 3.90
CA VAL A 328 6.40 24.60 2.96
C VAL A 328 7.81 24.91 2.45
N ALA A 329 8.32 26.14 2.67
CA ALA A 329 9.68 26.56 2.37
C ALA A 329 10.66 26.15 3.50
#